data_1f14a38968e6bead727066e3c1a34d7b
#
_entry.id   1f14a38968e6bead727066e3c1a34d7b
#
_cell.length_a   1.000
_cell.length_b   1.000
_cell.length_c   1.000
_cell.angle_alpha   90.00
_cell.angle_beta   90.00
_cell.angle_gamma   90.00
#
_symmetry.space_group_name_H-M   'P 1'
#
loop_
_entity.id
_entity.type
_entity.pdbx_description
1 polymer ?
#
loop_
_entity_poly.entity_id
_entity_poly.type
_entity_poly.pdbx_seq_one_letter_code
_entity_poly.pdbx_strand_id
1 'polypeptide(L)'
;MSSKLRIGIIGGAGYTGGELLRLLINHPNAEIAFVNSKSNAGNNISKVHADLIGETDIKFSAEMHDDIDVLFLCVGHGAAKRFLEETPVARKVKIIESFTRL
;
A
#
# COMPACT_ATOMS: atom_id res chain seq x y z
N MET A 1 22.73 -2.84 12.54
CA MET A 1 21.55 -2.09 12.17
C MET A 1 20.91 -2.67 10.93
N SER A 2 19.69 -3.04 11.03
CA SER A 2 19.01 -3.63 9.89
C SER A 2 18.25 -2.56 9.11
N SER A 3 18.21 -2.73 7.83
CA SER A 3 17.41 -1.88 6.96
C SER A 3 16.06 -2.52 6.78
N LYS A 4 15.02 -1.71 6.87
CA LYS A 4 13.69 -2.20 6.56
C LYS A 4 13.39 -1.94 5.10
N LEU A 5 12.60 -2.82 4.51
CA LEU A 5 12.09 -2.58 3.17
C LEU A 5 11.02 -1.51 3.23
N ARG A 6 11.14 -0.51 2.39
CA ARG A 6 10.15 0.55 2.33
C ARG A 6 9.08 0.16 1.33
N ILE A 7 7.85 0.18 1.78
CA ILE A 7 6.73 -0.38 1.02
C ILE A 7 5.69 0.67 0.71
N GLY A 8 5.28 0.70 -0.55
CA GLY A 8 4.16 1.51 -0.99
C GLY A 8 3.00 0.60 -1.34
N ILE A 9 1.79 1.05 -1.06
CA ILE A 9 0.59 0.27 -1.33
C ILE A 9 -0.37 1.12 -2.15
N ILE A 10 -0.81 0.60 -3.29
CA ILE A 10 -1.84 1.22 -4.11
C ILE A 10 -3.14 0.45 -3.89
N GLY A 11 -4.22 1.17 -3.63
CA GLY A 11 -5.50 0.53 -3.38
C GLY A 11 -5.65 0.04 -1.96
N GLY A 12 -5.10 0.80 -1.01
CA GLY A 12 -5.06 0.37 0.38
C GLY A 12 -6.42 0.32 1.08
N ALA A 13 -7.45 0.94 0.51
CA ALA A 13 -8.76 0.95 1.16
C ALA A 13 -9.59 -0.30 0.88
N GLY A 14 -9.18 -1.12 -0.08
CA GLY A 14 -9.92 -2.32 -0.44
C GLY A 14 -9.61 -3.48 0.49
N TYR A 15 -10.31 -4.60 0.25
CA TYR A 15 -10.15 -5.79 1.08
C TYR A 15 -8.72 -6.31 1.07
N THR A 16 -8.15 -6.45 -0.12
CA THR A 16 -6.78 -6.98 -0.24
C THR A 16 -5.78 -6.05 0.44
N GLY A 17 -5.97 -4.74 0.27
CA GLY A 17 -5.10 -3.77 0.93
C GLY A 17 -5.17 -3.87 2.44
N GLY A 18 -6.37 -4.09 2.98
CA GLY A 18 -6.54 -4.25 4.41
C GLY A 18 -5.84 -5.48 4.94
N GLU A 19 -5.95 -6.60 4.22
CA GLU A 19 -5.26 -7.82 4.61
C GLU A 19 -3.76 -7.62 4.63
N LEU A 20 -3.23 -6.96 3.61
CA LEU A 20 -1.81 -6.69 3.53
C LEU A 20 -1.35 -5.78 4.67
N LEU A 21 -2.13 -4.75 4.97
CA LEU A 21 -1.78 -3.84 6.05
C LEU A 21 -1.68 -4.56 7.39
N ARG A 22 -2.59 -5.48 7.64
CA ARG A 22 -2.56 -6.24 8.90
C ARG A 22 -1.29 -7.06 9.04
N LEU A 23 -0.79 -7.58 7.93
CA LEU A 23 0.45 -8.32 7.93
C LEU A 23 1.67 -7.42 8.10
N LEU A 24 1.67 -6.27 7.43
CA LEU A 24 2.87 -5.43 7.37
C LEU A 24 3.06 -4.52 8.56
N ILE A 25 1.99 -4.10 9.21
CA ILE A 25 2.10 -3.17 10.33
C ILE A 25 3.03 -3.70 11.41
N ASN A 26 2.96 -4.99 11.66
CA ASN A 26 3.79 -5.59 12.72
C ASN A 26 4.98 -6.37 12.18
N HIS A 27 5.26 -6.25 10.89
CA HIS A 27 6.37 -6.99 10.31
C HIS A 27 7.69 -6.29 10.65
N PRO A 28 8.64 -7.00 11.26
CA PRO A 28 9.87 -6.35 11.75
C PRO A 28 10.79 -5.82 10.65
N ASN A 29 10.66 -6.32 9.44
CA ASN A 29 11.55 -5.92 8.35
C ASN A 29 10.84 -5.07 7.30
N ALA A 30 9.65 -4.57 7.60
CA ALA A 30 8.90 -3.75 6.66
C ALA A 30 8.53 -2.41 7.27
N GLU A 31 8.65 -1.39 6.45
CA GLU A 31 8.23 -0.05 6.83
C GLU A 31 7.26 0.43 5.76
N ILE A 32 6.04 0.78 6.16
CA ILE A 32 5.05 1.26 5.20
C ILE A 32 5.32 2.73 4.93
N ALA A 33 5.76 3.02 3.71
CA ALA A 33 6.09 4.38 3.33
C ALA A 33 4.86 5.18 2.97
N PHE A 34 3.90 4.55 2.28
CA PHE A 34 2.64 5.21 1.97
C PHE A 34 1.57 4.17 1.67
N VAL A 35 0.32 4.58 1.86
CA VAL A 35 -0.84 3.78 1.51
C VAL A 35 -1.75 4.69 0.69
N ASN A 36 -1.85 4.40 -0.59
CA ASN A 36 -2.57 5.26 -1.51
C ASN A 36 -4.06 4.91 -1.58
N SER A 37 -4.89 5.92 -1.45
CA SER A 37 -6.32 5.84 -1.71
C SER A 37 -6.81 7.25 -1.92
N LYS A 38 -7.15 7.59 -3.15
CA LYS A 38 -7.56 8.96 -3.45
C LYS A 38 -8.82 9.38 -2.70
N SER A 39 -9.80 8.48 -2.64
CA SER A 39 -11.08 8.81 -2.01
C SER A 39 -10.99 8.91 -0.50
N ASN A 40 -9.95 8.35 0.09
CA ASN A 40 -9.77 8.36 1.55
C ASN A 40 -8.57 9.17 2.00
N ALA A 41 -7.96 9.93 1.11
CA ALA A 41 -6.76 10.68 1.42
C ALA A 41 -6.95 11.57 2.65
N GLY A 42 -5.97 11.53 3.55
CA GLY A 42 -6.03 12.30 4.78
C GLY A 42 -6.66 11.59 5.95
N ASN A 43 -7.39 10.51 5.70
CA ASN A 43 -8.01 9.74 6.79
C ASN A 43 -7.06 8.68 7.31
N ASN A 44 -7.11 8.43 8.62
CA ASN A 44 -6.38 7.32 9.21
C ASN A 44 -6.89 6.03 8.57
N ILE A 45 -6.00 5.06 8.35
CA ILE A 45 -6.42 3.82 7.71
C ILE A 45 -7.47 3.07 8.52
N SER A 46 -7.55 3.32 9.81
CA SER A 46 -8.58 2.70 10.65
C SER A 46 -9.98 3.19 10.32
N LYS A 47 -10.10 4.28 9.58
CA LYS A 47 -11.42 4.75 9.17
C LYS A 47 -12.08 3.74 8.25
N VAL A 48 -11.31 3.01 7.47
CA VAL A 48 -11.80 1.97 6.58
C VAL A 48 -11.61 0.59 7.20
N HIS A 49 -10.45 0.39 7.82
CA HIS A 49 -10.09 -0.89 8.43
C HIS A 49 -10.19 -0.73 9.94
N ALA A 50 -11.43 -0.81 10.45
CA ALA A 50 -11.73 -0.43 11.82
C ALA A 50 -10.98 -1.25 12.89
N ASP A 51 -10.60 -2.47 12.56
CA ASP A 51 -9.84 -3.30 13.49
C ASP A 51 -8.43 -2.77 13.74
N LEU A 52 -8.00 -1.78 12.97
CA LEU A 52 -6.66 -1.20 13.13
C LEU A 52 -6.65 0.05 13.99
N ILE A 53 -7.78 0.37 14.62
CA ILE A 53 -7.83 1.51 15.53
C ILE A 53 -6.80 1.33 16.64
N GLY A 54 -5.96 2.33 16.83
CA GLY A 54 -4.94 2.29 17.87
C GLY A 54 -3.69 1.53 17.52
N GLU A 55 -3.68 0.85 16.38
CA GLU A 55 -2.52 0.05 15.96
C GLU A 55 -1.50 0.87 15.20
N THR A 56 -1.92 1.95 14.59
CA THR A 56 -1.04 2.74 13.75
C THR A 56 -1.60 4.13 13.54
N ASP A 57 -0.71 5.07 13.21
CA ASP A 57 -1.09 6.44 12.88
C ASP A 57 -1.06 6.71 11.38
N ILE A 58 -0.90 5.66 10.58
CA ILE A 58 -0.80 5.82 9.13
C ILE A 58 -2.10 6.37 8.56
N LYS A 59 -1.95 7.30 7.63
CA LYS A 59 -3.09 7.90 6.92
C LYS A 59 -3.00 7.55 5.45
N PHE A 60 -4.16 7.45 4.81
CA PHE A 60 -4.19 7.29 3.37
C PHE A 60 -3.64 8.55 2.71
N SER A 61 -3.00 8.38 1.57
CA SER A 61 -2.42 9.47 0.80
C SER A 61 -2.94 9.43 -0.63
N ALA A 62 -3.10 10.61 -1.23
CA ALA A 62 -3.44 10.69 -2.64
C ALA A 62 -2.19 10.59 -3.51
N GLU A 63 -1.02 10.67 -2.91
CA GLU A 63 0.24 10.73 -3.65
C GLU A 63 1.09 9.50 -3.40
N MET A 64 2.07 9.32 -4.27
CA MET A 64 3.04 8.24 -4.17
C MET A 64 4.41 8.80 -3.85
N HIS A 65 5.25 7.96 -3.25
CA HIS A 65 6.66 8.27 -3.04
C HIS A 65 7.50 7.38 -3.93
N ASP A 66 8.60 7.91 -4.45
CA ASP A 66 9.52 7.11 -5.25
C ASP A 66 10.55 6.39 -4.39
N ASP A 67 10.67 6.78 -3.13
CA ASP A 67 11.67 6.24 -2.24
C ASP A 67 11.15 4.99 -1.54
N ILE A 68 10.90 3.97 -2.34
CA ILE A 68 10.40 2.69 -1.85
C ILE A 68 11.16 1.55 -2.51
N ASP A 69 11.09 0.39 -1.90
CA ASP A 69 11.72 -0.81 -2.43
C ASP A 69 10.72 -1.73 -3.09
N VAL A 70 9.50 -1.75 -2.58
CA VAL A 70 8.44 -2.64 -3.05
C VAL A 70 7.15 -1.86 -3.19
N LEU A 71 6.46 -2.09 -4.30
CA LEU A 71 5.15 -1.51 -4.54
C LEU A 71 4.13 -2.62 -4.69
N PHE A 72 3.13 -2.62 -3.82
CA PHE A 72 2.02 -3.57 -3.92
C PHE A 72 0.85 -2.91 -4.62
N LEU A 73 0.31 -3.59 -5.61
CA LEU A 73 -0.88 -3.12 -6.32
C LEU A 73 -2.07 -3.95 -5.86
N CYS A 74 -2.86 -3.38 -4.98
CA CYS A 74 -4.01 -4.05 -4.39
C CYS A 74 -5.31 -3.57 -5.02
N VAL A 75 -5.30 -3.54 -6.34
CA VAL A 75 -6.46 -3.12 -7.14
C VAL A 75 -6.78 -4.24 -8.11
N GLY A 76 -7.94 -4.14 -8.75
CA GLY A 76 -8.34 -5.14 -9.72
C GLY A 76 -7.34 -5.22 -10.87
N HIS A 77 -7.35 -6.36 -11.56
CA HIS A 77 -6.36 -6.63 -12.60
C HIS A 77 -6.32 -5.54 -13.68
N GLY A 78 -7.47 -5.09 -14.16
CA GLY A 78 -7.50 -4.05 -15.17
C GLY A 78 -6.98 -2.72 -14.67
N ALA A 79 -7.27 -2.39 -13.42
CA ALA A 79 -6.79 -1.15 -12.81
C ALA A 79 -5.28 -1.21 -12.59
N ALA A 80 -4.76 -2.37 -12.22
CA ALA A 80 -3.33 -2.54 -12.03
C ALA A 80 -2.59 -2.32 -13.35
N LYS A 81 -3.11 -2.89 -14.42
CA LYS A 81 -2.51 -2.73 -15.73
C LYS A 81 -2.48 -1.26 -16.14
N ARG A 82 -3.62 -0.57 -15.96
CA ARG A 82 -3.71 0.83 -16.31
C ARG A 82 -2.74 1.67 -15.48
N PHE A 83 -2.66 1.37 -14.20
CA PHE A 83 -1.74 2.08 -13.31
C PHE A 83 -0.31 1.98 -13.82
N LEU A 84 0.12 0.78 -14.19
CA LEU A 84 1.49 0.57 -14.66
C LEU A 84 1.76 1.26 -15.98
N GLU A 85 0.74 1.37 -16.83
CA GLU A 85 0.88 2.04 -18.11
C GLU A 85 0.97 3.56 -17.97
N GLU A 86 0.32 4.11 -16.98
CA GLU A 86 0.21 5.56 -16.82
C GLU A 86 1.15 6.15 -15.79
N THR A 87 1.76 5.32 -14.95
CA THR A 87 2.56 5.80 -13.84
C THR A 87 3.98 5.30 -13.96
N PRO A 88 4.96 6.18 -14.12
CA PRO A 88 6.35 5.74 -14.16
C PRO A 88 6.77 5.27 -12.76
N VAL A 89 7.35 4.09 -12.70
CA VAL A 89 7.86 3.53 -11.45
C VAL A 89 9.35 3.29 -11.65
N ALA A 90 10.14 3.67 -10.66
CA ALA A 90 11.59 3.51 -10.74
C ALA A 90 11.95 2.04 -10.94
N ARG A 91 13.00 1.78 -11.74
CA ARG A 91 13.38 0.41 -12.07
C ARG A 91 13.75 -0.43 -10.87
N LYS A 92 14.29 0.20 -9.85
CA LYS A 92 14.73 -0.52 -8.65
C LYS A 92 13.57 -1.06 -7.83
N VAL A 93 12.36 -0.55 -8.06
CA VAL A 93 11.20 -0.93 -7.26
C VAL A 93 10.65 -2.26 -7.75
N LYS A 94 10.50 -3.19 -6.83
CA LYS A 94 9.84 -4.45 -7.13
C LYS A 94 8.35 -4.26 -7.06
N ILE A 95 7.64 -4.67 -8.10
CA ILE A 95 6.20 -4.51 -8.17
C ILE A 95 5.54 -5.85 -7.95
N ILE A 96 4.61 -5.91 -7.01
CA ILE A 96 3.86 -7.10 -6.69
C ILE A 96 2.38 -6.81 -6.86
N GLU A 97 1.74 -7.53 -7.77
CA GLU A 97 0.31 -7.42 -7.93
C GLU A 97 -0.35 -8.40 -6.98
N SER A 98 -1.24 -7.84 -6.18
CA SER A 98 -2.01 -8.64 -5.24
C SER A 98 -3.45 -8.54 -5.68
N PHE A 99 -4.02 -9.64 -6.08
CA PHE A 99 -5.40 -9.61 -6.54
C PHE A 99 -6.22 -10.64 -5.80
N THR A 100 -7.49 -10.34 -5.73
CA THR A 100 -8.42 -11.18 -4.99
C THR A 100 -8.58 -12.51 -5.68
N ARG A 101 -8.52 -13.55 -4.91
CA ARG A 101 -8.83 -14.87 -5.40
C ARG A 101 -10.32 -15.00 -5.65
N LEU A 102 -10.65 -15.70 -6.66
CA LEU A 102 -12.04 -15.93 -7.00
C LEU A 102 -12.53 -17.25 -6.46
#